data_0c5b02a83d1fddd663915ccd86471d3c
#
_entry.id   0c5b02a83d1fddd663915ccd86471d3c
#
_cell.length_a   1.000
_cell.length_b   1.000
_cell.length_c   1.000
_cell.angle_alpha   90.00
_cell.angle_beta   90.00
_cell.angle_gamma   90.00
#
_symmetry.space_group_name_H-M   'P 1'
#
loop_
_entity.id
_entity.type
_entity.pdbx_description
1 polymer ?
#
loop_
_entity_poly.entity_id
_entity_poly.type
_entity_poly.pdbx_seq_one_letter_code
_entity_poly.pdbx_strand_id
1 'polypeptide(L)'
;MGGSTAAGTGAPGREAGRATSRPDDQWRTRVVAAARRRGIPITSIVATVLVVVAVVDLNALAILLVWVLRRVILFAVVAGFVAVLLAPPVRLLERRGLSRGVASVLVFLAGVAMFGGLVYLFSAPLVSGVTRLTRELPDLVKQAEHGRGSVGHLVATLHLQQWVSKNAPKLAADITKSLKPAQALSVGAAAVSTVVALTTIAVLSFFTLLEAPRLSRGLLGLMQPARAARVSRVAREVSRSVSGYMFGNICTSLVAGVVVLVALVALGVPFPLLLGAWVALVDLLPLVGGLLAGVPVVLIALLHSPVAGLVTLVVFLVYQQVENHVLNPIIMGRTVRLSPLWVLVAVLVGATLGGRVGSGLGTFVGALVGIPAGGAIQVVVRELRRGPDPVEPAGARLEEGLRPPEGTREGGPQGP
;
A
#
# COMPACT_ATOMS: atom_id res chain seq x y z
N MET A 1 -112.02 -29.79 19.78
CA MET A 1 -112.06 -30.06 21.20
C MET A 1 -110.63 -30.07 21.71
N GLY A 2 -110.19 -29.08 22.33
CA GLY A 2 -109.98 -28.85 23.73
C GLY A 2 -108.52 -29.10 23.97
N GLY A 3 -107.81 -28.21 24.36
CA GLY A 3 -107.61 -27.41 25.50
C GLY A 3 -106.15 -27.55 25.91
N SER A 4 -105.55 -26.48 26.04
CA SER A 4 -105.08 -25.85 27.27
C SER A 4 -103.77 -26.28 27.90
N THR A 5 -102.96 -25.28 28.10
CA THR A 5 -102.13 -24.83 29.26
C THR A 5 -100.77 -25.49 29.48
N ALA A 6 -99.80 -24.70 29.40
CA ALA A 6 -99.17 -23.85 30.38
C ALA A 6 -97.91 -24.46 31.04
N ALA A 7 -96.94 -23.62 31.05
CA ALA A 7 -95.94 -23.30 32.07
C ALA A 7 -94.76 -24.28 32.35
N GLY A 8 -93.59 -23.77 32.23
CA GLY A 8 -92.76 -23.61 33.39
C GLY A 8 -91.33 -24.05 33.29
N THR A 9 -90.47 -23.06 33.40
CA THR A 9 -89.19 -23.04 34.17
C THR A 9 -88.01 -23.91 33.75
N GLY A 10 -86.91 -23.27 33.64
CA GLY A 10 -85.62 -23.80 34.06
C GLY A 10 -84.49 -23.64 33.11
N ALA A 11 -83.78 -22.52 33.17
CA ALA A 11 -82.38 -22.43 32.70
C ALA A 11 -81.48 -23.30 33.59
N PRO A 12 -80.43 -23.85 33.08
CA PRO A 12 -79.17 -23.29 33.52
C PRO A 12 -78.08 -23.16 32.39
N GLY A 13 -77.36 -22.16 32.57
CA GLY A 13 -76.01 -21.78 32.19
C GLY A 13 -75.16 -22.71 31.33
N ARG A 14 -74.79 -22.20 30.18
CA ARG A 14 -73.56 -22.62 29.51
C ARG A 14 -72.53 -21.49 29.67
N GLU A 15 -71.60 -21.67 30.63
CA GLU A 15 -70.34 -20.94 30.68
C GLU A 15 -69.57 -21.18 29.38
N ALA A 16 -69.50 -20.14 28.54
CA ALA A 16 -68.60 -20.10 27.40
C ALA A 16 -67.19 -19.91 27.91
N GLY A 17 -66.38 -20.98 27.82
CA GLY A 17 -64.92 -20.94 28.10
C GLY A 17 -64.22 -19.81 27.31
N ARG A 18 -63.78 -18.78 28.02
CA ARG A 18 -62.82 -17.82 27.51
C ARG A 18 -61.50 -18.55 27.29
N ALA A 19 -61.23 -18.92 26.05
CA ALA A 19 -59.92 -19.32 25.62
C ALA A 19 -58.99 -18.13 25.83
N THR A 20 -58.17 -18.16 26.88
CA THR A 20 -57.03 -17.23 27.10
C THR A 20 -56.02 -17.50 26.04
N SER A 21 -56.02 -16.70 24.96
CA SER A 21 -54.97 -16.69 23.96
C SER A 21 -53.65 -16.31 24.64
N ARG A 22 -52.62 -17.15 24.48
CA ARG A 22 -51.27 -16.91 25.01
C ARG A 22 -50.75 -15.54 24.51
N PRO A 23 -50.01 -14.79 25.34
CA PRO A 23 -49.48 -13.48 24.95
C PRO A 23 -48.68 -13.50 23.65
N ASP A 24 -48.09 -14.65 23.33
CA ASP A 24 -47.26 -14.85 22.14
C ASP A 24 -48.03 -14.87 20.81
N ASP A 25 -49.36 -15.09 20.81
CA ASP A 25 -50.11 -15.08 19.57
C ASP A 25 -50.76 -13.73 19.25
N GLN A 26 -50.81 -12.81 20.25
CA GLN A 26 -51.42 -11.50 20.02
C GLN A 26 -50.56 -10.57 19.16
N TRP A 27 -49.25 -10.68 19.20
CA TRP A 27 -48.39 -9.86 18.31
C TRP A 27 -48.47 -10.33 16.86
N ARG A 28 -48.53 -11.66 16.63
CA ARG A 28 -48.70 -12.23 15.28
C ARG A 28 -50.00 -11.78 14.63
N THR A 29 -51.10 -11.85 15.38
CA THR A 29 -52.39 -11.38 14.88
C THR A 29 -52.43 -9.86 14.65
N ARG A 30 -51.75 -9.05 15.49
CA ARG A 30 -51.63 -7.61 15.30
C ARG A 30 -50.77 -7.24 14.09
N VAL A 31 -49.65 -7.93 13.85
CA VAL A 31 -48.81 -7.71 12.70
C VAL A 31 -49.50 -8.09 11.39
N VAL A 32 -50.18 -9.23 11.35
CA VAL A 32 -50.97 -9.69 10.20
C VAL A 32 -52.19 -8.77 9.94
N ALA A 33 -52.86 -8.31 11.00
CA ALA A 33 -53.97 -7.36 10.87
C ALA A 33 -53.52 -5.97 10.42
N ALA A 34 -52.35 -5.51 10.89
CA ALA A 34 -51.78 -4.23 10.46
C ALA A 34 -51.31 -4.29 8.99
N ALA A 35 -50.70 -5.40 8.57
CA ALA A 35 -50.32 -5.65 7.18
C ALA A 35 -51.53 -5.70 6.24
N ARG A 36 -52.63 -6.32 6.69
CA ARG A 36 -53.88 -6.41 5.93
C ARG A 36 -54.59 -5.05 5.76
N ARG A 37 -54.51 -4.16 6.77
CA ARG A 37 -55.08 -2.81 6.71
C ARG A 37 -54.30 -1.87 5.76
N ARG A 38 -53.01 -2.15 5.47
CA ARG A 38 -52.21 -1.33 4.56
C ARG A 38 -52.22 -1.84 3.12
N GLY A 39 -52.98 -2.87 2.79
CA GLY A 39 -53.11 -3.39 1.42
C GLY A 39 -51.79 -3.98 0.88
N ILE A 40 -50.78 -4.23 1.74
CA ILE A 40 -49.50 -4.80 1.32
C ILE A 40 -49.70 -6.31 1.16
N PRO A 41 -49.64 -6.87 -0.04
CA PRO A 41 -49.86 -8.30 -0.24
C PRO A 41 -48.71 -9.06 0.47
N ILE A 42 -49.05 -10.14 1.18
CA ILE A 42 -48.08 -10.98 1.92
C ILE A 42 -46.96 -11.45 0.98
N THR A 43 -47.26 -11.64 -0.29
CA THR A 43 -46.32 -11.98 -1.36
C THR A 43 -45.22 -10.93 -1.52
N SER A 44 -45.52 -9.62 -1.33
CA SER A 44 -44.47 -8.58 -1.41
C SER A 44 -43.54 -8.59 -0.20
N ILE A 45 -44.06 -8.93 0.99
CA ILE A 45 -43.22 -9.05 2.20
C ILE A 45 -42.26 -10.24 2.05
N VAL A 46 -42.75 -11.38 1.58
CA VAL A 46 -41.94 -12.58 1.32
C VAL A 46 -40.91 -12.31 0.24
N ALA A 47 -41.29 -11.64 -0.85
CA ALA A 47 -40.36 -11.24 -1.92
C ALA A 47 -39.27 -10.29 -1.39
N THR A 48 -39.63 -9.31 -0.54
CA THR A 48 -38.64 -8.38 0.05
C THR A 48 -37.69 -9.13 0.98
N VAL A 49 -38.19 -10.04 1.83
CA VAL A 49 -37.32 -10.85 2.70
C VAL A 49 -36.39 -11.73 1.89
N LEU A 50 -36.86 -12.37 0.82
CA LEU A 50 -36.03 -13.18 -0.07
C LEU A 50 -34.97 -12.35 -0.76
N VAL A 51 -35.30 -11.14 -1.23
CA VAL A 51 -34.32 -10.24 -1.83
C VAL A 51 -33.27 -9.80 -0.81
N VAL A 52 -33.66 -9.45 0.41
CA VAL A 52 -32.72 -9.06 1.49
C VAL A 52 -31.80 -10.24 1.84
N VAL A 53 -32.31 -11.45 1.99
CA VAL A 53 -31.53 -12.66 2.26
C VAL A 53 -30.56 -12.92 1.10
N ALA A 54 -31.04 -12.88 -0.14
CA ALA A 54 -30.17 -13.06 -1.32
C ALA A 54 -29.06 -11.99 -1.40
N VAL A 55 -29.35 -10.74 -1.07
CA VAL A 55 -28.34 -9.66 -1.02
C VAL A 55 -27.33 -9.92 0.10
N VAL A 56 -27.77 -10.35 1.28
CA VAL A 56 -26.88 -10.70 2.41
C VAL A 56 -25.99 -11.89 2.06
N ASP A 57 -26.56 -12.96 1.47
CA ASP A 57 -25.79 -14.14 1.06
C ASP A 57 -24.80 -13.81 -0.06
N LEU A 58 -25.19 -12.99 -1.05
CA LEU A 58 -24.30 -12.53 -2.10
C LEU A 58 -23.13 -11.70 -1.54
N ASN A 59 -23.40 -10.81 -0.58
CA ASN A 59 -22.35 -10.06 0.10
C ASN A 59 -21.44 -10.97 0.92
N ALA A 60 -21.99 -11.94 1.66
CA ALA A 60 -21.19 -12.91 2.42
C ALA A 60 -20.30 -13.74 1.49
N LEU A 61 -20.84 -14.21 0.35
CA LEU A 61 -20.08 -14.93 -0.67
C LEU A 61 -18.97 -14.04 -1.27
N ALA A 62 -19.26 -12.77 -1.57
CA ALA A 62 -18.27 -11.83 -2.09
C ALA A 62 -17.14 -11.59 -1.06
N ILE A 63 -17.46 -11.40 0.21
CA ILE A 63 -16.48 -11.24 1.29
C ILE A 63 -15.64 -12.51 1.42
N LEU A 64 -16.25 -13.69 1.41
CA LEU A 64 -15.55 -14.97 1.46
C LEU A 64 -14.60 -15.14 0.27
N LEU A 65 -15.05 -14.82 -0.95
CA LEU A 65 -14.25 -14.87 -2.15
C LEU A 65 -13.05 -13.94 -2.07
N VAL A 66 -13.24 -12.69 -1.63
CA VAL A 66 -12.16 -11.74 -1.41
C VAL A 66 -11.19 -12.26 -0.35
N TRP A 67 -11.69 -12.85 0.73
CA TRP A 67 -10.85 -13.41 1.79
C TRP A 67 -10.01 -14.60 1.31
N VAL A 68 -10.58 -15.50 0.51
CA VAL A 68 -9.86 -16.64 -0.10
C VAL A 68 -8.83 -16.15 -1.12
N LEU A 69 -9.21 -15.20 -1.96
CA LEU A 69 -8.35 -14.67 -3.03
C LEU A 69 -7.39 -13.56 -2.57
N ARG A 70 -7.39 -13.18 -1.30
CA ARG A 70 -6.61 -12.05 -0.77
C ARG A 70 -5.13 -12.07 -1.16
N ARG A 71 -4.49 -13.26 -1.20
CA ARG A 71 -3.09 -13.41 -1.62
C ARG A 71 -2.92 -13.12 -3.10
N VAL A 72 -3.80 -13.64 -3.92
CA VAL A 72 -3.77 -13.43 -5.37
C VAL A 72 -4.04 -11.97 -5.70
N ILE A 73 -5.03 -11.36 -5.03
CA ILE A 73 -5.35 -9.92 -5.18
C ILE A 73 -4.15 -9.07 -4.80
N LEU A 74 -3.49 -9.36 -3.67
CA LEU A 74 -2.32 -8.60 -3.27
C LEU A 74 -1.17 -8.75 -4.27
N PHE A 75 -0.88 -9.98 -4.74
CA PHE A 75 0.13 -10.19 -5.77
C PHE A 75 -0.23 -9.46 -7.07
N ALA A 76 -1.49 -9.46 -7.46
CA ALA A 76 -1.95 -8.72 -8.64
C ALA A 76 -1.81 -7.19 -8.45
N VAL A 77 -2.11 -6.67 -7.28
CA VAL A 77 -1.90 -5.24 -6.96
C VAL A 77 -0.41 -4.88 -7.02
N VAL A 78 0.45 -5.65 -6.35
CA VAL A 78 1.90 -5.42 -6.37
C VAL A 78 2.45 -5.54 -7.79
N ALA A 79 2.02 -6.57 -8.54
CA ALA A 79 2.40 -6.75 -9.93
C ALA A 79 1.93 -5.58 -10.83
N GLY A 80 0.74 -5.08 -10.59
CA GLY A 80 0.23 -3.88 -11.26
C GLY A 80 1.10 -2.65 -10.99
N PHE A 81 1.53 -2.44 -9.74
CA PHE A 81 2.46 -1.36 -9.39
C PHE A 81 3.82 -1.52 -10.08
N VAL A 82 4.39 -2.73 -10.07
CA VAL A 82 5.65 -3.01 -10.77
C VAL A 82 5.49 -2.78 -12.28
N ALA A 83 4.38 -3.21 -12.88
CA ALA A 83 4.09 -2.97 -14.28
C ALA A 83 3.96 -1.46 -14.60
N VAL A 84 3.32 -0.68 -13.72
CA VAL A 84 3.21 0.78 -13.85
C VAL A 84 4.59 1.45 -13.70
N LEU A 85 5.45 0.96 -12.81
CA LEU A 85 6.83 1.42 -12.65
C LEU A 85 7.68 1.15 -13.88
N LEU A 86 7.53 -0.01 -14.51
CA LEU A 86 8.28 -0.40 -15.71
C LEU A 86 7.69 0.19 -17.00
N ALA A 87 6.47 0.75 -16.97
CA ALA A 87 5.82 1.30 -18.16
C ALA A 87 6.56 2.49 -18.81
N PRO A 88 7.15 3.47 -18.08
CA PRO A 88 7.89 4.58 -18.69
C PRO A 88 9.12 4.13 -19.51
N PRO A 89 10.04 3.28 -19.01
CA PRO A 89 11.16 2.79 -19.82
C PRO A 89 10.70 1.96 -21.02
N VAL A 90 9.61 1.16 -20.91
CA VAL A 90 9.04 0.46 -22.05
C VAL A 90 8.60 1.45 -23.14
N ARG A 91 7.85 2.51 -22.77
CA ARG A 91 7.42 3.54 -23.72
C ARG A 91 8.60 4.29 -24.34
N LEU A 92 9.70 4.44 -23.61
CA LEU A 92 10.92 5.06 -24.15
C LEU A 92 11.55 4.21 -25.27
N LEU A 93 11.62 2.88 -25.05
CA LEU A 93 12.10 1.95 -26.05
C LEU A 93 11.14 1.83 -27.26
N GLU A 94 9.82 1.83 -27.03
CA GLU A 94 8.81 1.90 -28.10
C GLU A 94 9.00 3.15 -28.99
N ARG A 95 9.27 4.32 -28.37
CA ARG A 95 9.56 5.55 -29.12
C ARG A 95 10.84 5.49 -29.95
N ARG A 96 11.77 4.59 -29.62
CA ARG A 96 13.00 4.32 -30.39
C ARG A 96 12.81 3.26 -31.47
N GLY A 97 11.55 2.83 -31.74
CA GLY A 97 11.20 1.92 -32.83
C GLY A 97 11.14 0.44 -32.44
N LEU A 98 11.32 0.08 -31.17
CA LEU A 98 11.16 -1.31 -30.75
C LEU A 98 9.67 -1.69 -30.65
N SER A 99 9.33 -2.93 -31.04
CA SER A 99 7.99 -3.44 -30.80
C SER A 99 7.73 -3.55 -29.30
N ARG A 100 6.46 -3.35 -28.88
CA ARG A 100 6.07 -3.38 -27.45
C ARG A 100 6.49 -4.66 -26.74
N GLY A 101 6.36 -5.82 -27.42
CA GLY A 101 6.76 -7.12 -26.86
C GLY A 101 8.25 -7.14 -26.52
N VAL A 102 9.09 -6.76 -27.48
CA VAL A 102 10.55 -6.70 -27.30
C VAL A 102 10.93 -5.68 -26.24
N ALA A 103 10.35 -4.48 -26.27
CA ALA A 103 10.59 -3.45 -25.27
C ALA A 103 10.22 -3.91 -23.85
N SER A 104 9.07 -4.59 -23.69
CA SER A 104 8.64 -5.13 -22.40
C SER A 104 9.57 -6.23 -21.89
N VAL A 105 10.01 -7.15 -22.76
CA VAL A 105 10.97 -8.21 -22.40
C VAL A 105 12.30 -7.61 -21.97
N LEU A 106 12.85 -6.68 -22.75
CA LEU A 106 14.14 -6.05 -22.43
C LEU A 106 14.11 -5.29 -21.12
N VAL A 107 13.08 -4.47 -20.90
CA VAL A 107 12.94 -3.70 -19.63
C VAL A 107 12.73 -4.63 -18.45
N PHE A 108 11.91 -5.68 -18.62
CA PHE A 108 11.68 -6.66 -17.58
C PHE A 108 12.95 -7.44 -17.21
N LEU A 109 13.68 -7.94 -18.19
CA LEU A 109 14.96 -8.62 -17.99
C LEU A 109 16.00 -7.71 -17.36
N ALA A 110 16.09 -6.44 -17.81
CA ALA A 110 16.95 -5.45 -17.20
C ALA A 110 16.58 -5.18 -15.72
N GLY A 111 15.28 -5.07 -15.41
CA GLY A 111 14.78 -4.94 -14.03
C GLY A 111 15.12 -6.15 -13.16
N VAL A 112 14.91 -7.36 -13.66
CA VAL A 112 15.25 -8.61 -12.95
C VAL A 112 16.77 -8.73 -12.77
N ALA A 113 17.56 -8.42 -13.81
CA ALA A 113 19.02 -8.44 -13.71
C ALA A 113 19.56 -7.40 -12.74
N MET A 114 18.98 -6.19 -12.75
CA MET A 114 19.35 -5.12 -11.80
C MET A 114 19.01 -5.54 -10.37
N PHE A 115 17.79 -6.01 -10.11
CA PHE A 115 17.36 -6.46 -8.78
C PHE A 115 18.15 -7.69 -8.32
N GLY A 116 18.32 -8.70 -9.17
CA GLY A 116 19.11 -9.90 -8.87
C GLY A 116 20.58 -9.59 -8.66
N GLY A 117 21.15 -8.70 -9.49
CA GLY A 117 22.51 -8.20 -9.32
C GLY A 117 22.71 -7.44 -8.00
N LEU A 118 21.72 -6.64 -7.61
CA LEU A 118 21.71 -5.94 -6.32
C LEU A 118 21.68 -6.96 -5.15
N VAL A 119 20.76 -7.92 -5.20
CA VAL A 119 20.67 -8.99 -4.19
C VAL A 119 21.99 -9.78 -4.12
N TYR A 120 22.59 -10.14 -5.27
CA TYR A 120 23.87 -10.84 -5.31
C TYR A 120 25.00 -10.00 -4.73
N LEU A 121 25.13 -8.73 -5.14
CA LEU A 121 26.16 -7.82 -4.65
C LEU A 121 26.10 -7.63 -3.13
N PHE A 122 24.89 -7.62 -2.57
CA PHE A 122 24.70 -7.43 -1.12
C PHE A 122 24.66 -8.74 -0.31
N SER A 123 24.40 -9.87 -0.94
CA SER A 123 24.29 -11.15 -0.23
C SER A 123 25.60 -11.56 0.47
N ALA A 124 26.73 -11.44 -0.21
CA ALA A 124 28.03 -11.82 0.35
C ALA A 124 28.49 -10.89 1.51
N PRO A 125 28.46 -9.54 1.36
CA PRO A 125 28.76 -8.62 2.47
C PRO A 125 27.77 -8.73 3.62
N LEU A 126 26.50 -8.99 3.33
CA LEU A 126 25.46 -9.15 4.35
C LEU A 126 25.75 -10.40 5.21
N VAL A 127 25.96 -11.54 4.58
CA VAL A 127 26.25 -12.80 5.29
C VAL A 127 27.56 -12.71 6.06
N SER A 128 28.63 -12.21 5.44
CA SER A 128 29.93 -12.06 6.11
C SER A 128 29.87 -11.00 7.22
N GLY A 129 29.18 -9.89 7.00
CA GLY A 129 29.01 -8.82 7.98
C GLY A 129 28.24 -9.28 9.21
N VAL A 130 27.10 -9.96 9.01
CA VAL A 130 26.31 -10.55 10.10
C VAL A 130 27.14 -11.60 10.86
N THR A 131 27.87 -12.47 10.15
CA THR A 131 28.70 -13.50 10.77
C THR A 131 29.85 -12.91 11.60
N ARG A 132 30.48 -11.85 11.10
CA ARG A 132 31.53 -11.14 11.86
C ARG A 132 30.95 -10.41 13.06
N LEU A 133 29.86 -9.68 12.87
CA LEU A 133 29.20 -8.99 13.96
C LEU A 133 28.80 -9.94 15.09
N THR A 134 28.24 -11.10 14.77
CA THR A 134 27.88 -12.10 15.80
C THR A 134 29.07 -12.69 16.52
N ARG A 135 30.24 -12.79 15.87
CA ARG A 135 31.49 -13.27 16.51
C ARG A 135 32.15 -12.18 17.38
N GLU A 136 32.10 -10.93 16.93
CA GLU A 136 32.75 -9.81 17.61
C GLU A 136 31.84 -9.15 18.68
N LEU A 137 30.52 -9.34 18.57
CA LEU A 137 29.55 -8.76 19.51
C LEU A 137 29.84 -9.07 20.98
N PRO A 138 30.18 -10.34 21.37
CA PRO A 138 30.50 -10.66 22.76
C PRO A 138 31.75 -9.90 23.27
N ASP A 139 32.75 -9.72 22.43
CA ASP A 139 33.98 -9.02 22.78
C ASP A 139 33.76 -7.50 22.85
N LEU A 140 32.95 -6.94 21.95
CA LEU A 140 32.53 -5.53 22.02
C LEU A 140 31.74 -5.24 23.32
N VAL A 141 30.84 -6.15 23.70
CA VAL A 141 30.08 -6.02 24.96
C VAL A 141 31.03 -6.06 26.16
N LYS A 142 31.98 -6.99 26.20
CA LYS A 142 32.99 -7.10 27.28
C LYS A 142 33.86 -5.84 27.33
N GLN A 143 34.29 -5.30 26.18
CA GLN A 143 35.07 -4.05 26.12
C GLN A 143 34.24 -2.86 26.65
N ALA A 144 32.97 -2.80 26.29
CA ALA A 144 32.05 -1.76 26.76
C ALA A 144 31.84 -1.86 28.30
N GLU A 145 31.69 -3.07 28.84
CA GLU A 145 31.52 -3.32 30.28
C GLU A 145 32.78 -2.92 31.08
N HIS A 146 33.97 -3.19 30.53
CA HIS A 146 35.25 -2.89 31.21
C HIS A 146 35.81 -1.47 30.93
N GLY A 147 35.04 -0.62 30.23
CA GLY A 147 35.48 0.73 29.90
C GLY A 147 36.69 0.80 28.96
N ARG A 148 37.02 -0.29 28.24
CA ARG A 148 38.16 -0.42 27.34
C ARG A 148 37.74 -0.16 25.89
N GLY A 149 38.67 0.43 25.10
CA GLY A 149 38.42 0.77 23.71
C GLY A 149 37.50 1.99 23.52
N SER A 150 37.22 2.35 22.28
CA SER A 150 36.43 3.53 21.92
C SER A 150 34.99 3.48 22.50
N VAL A 151 34.41 2.28 22.53
CA VAL A 151 33.07 2.03 23.10
C VAL A 151 33.05 2.21 24.61
N GLY A 152 34.06 1.66 25.32
CA GLY A 152 34.17 1.77 26.76
C GLY A 152 34.34 3.20 27.23
N HIS A 153 35.15 4.00 26.55
CA HIS A 153 35.29 5.43 26.82
C HIS A 153 33.97 6.20 26.65
N LEU A 154 33.23 5.91 25.60
CA LEU A 154 31.93 6.55 25.34
C LEU A 154 30.89 6.17 26.40
N VAL A 155 30.78 4.89 26.74
CA VAL A 155 29.91 4.37 27.79
C VAL A 155 30.26 4.98 29.14
N ALA A 156 31.55 5.16 29.43
CA ALA A 156 32.03 5.82 30.64
C ALA A 156 31.68 7.31 30.65
N THR A 157 31.88 8.02 29.54
CA THR A 157 31.61 9.48 29.42
C THR A 157 30.12 9.78 29.50
N LEU A 158 29.26 8.91 28.95
CA LEU A 158 27.81 9.07 28.95
C LEU A 158 27.12 8.46 30.20
N HIS A 159 27.90 7.94 31.14
CA HIS A 159 27.41 7.28 32.37
C HIS A 159 26.43 6.12 32.11
N LEU A 160 26.57 5.45 30.96
CA LEU A 160 25.70 4.37 30.50
C LEU A 160 26.12 2.98 30.98
N GLN A 161 27.17 2.86 31.81
CA GLN A 161 27.74 1.57 32.26
C GLN A 161 26.71 0.64 32.88
N GLN A 162 25.82 1.17 33.75
CA GLN A 162 24.77 0.38 34.39
C GLN A 162 23.72 -0.11 33.38
N TRP A 163 23.40 0.70 32.38
CA TRP A 163 22.45 0.32 31.34
C TRP A 163 23.06 -0.74 30.42
N VAL A 164 24.31 -0.56 30.01
CA VAL A 164 25.05 -1.51 29.14
C VAL A 164 25.25 -2.84 29.85
N SER A 165 25.72 -2.86 31.10
CA SER A 165 25.92 -4.11 31.85
C SER A 165 24.62 -4.90 32.05
N LYS A 166 23.48 -4.21 32.18
CA LYS A 166 22.17 -4.86 32.37
C LYS A 166 21.52 -5.32 31.08
N ASN A 167 21.66 -4.59 29.97
CA ASN A 167 20.90 -4.80 28.75
C ASN A 167 21.73 -5.38 27.59
N ALA A 168 23.03 -5.08 27.49
CA ALA A 168 23.86 -5.56 26.39
C ALA A 168 24.00 -7.08 26.35
N PRO A 169 24.15 -7.80 27.46
CA PRO A 169 24.18 -9.27 27.44
C PRO A 169 22.86 -9.90 26.97
N LYS A 170 21.72 -9.28 27.32
CA LYS A 170 20.39 -9.73 26.88
C LYS A 170 20.22 -9.51 25.38
N LEU A 171 20.55 -8.30 24.90
CA LEU A 171 20.50 -7.95 23.48
C LEU A 171 21.42 -8.86 22.64
N ALA A 172 22.66 -9.09 23.10
CA ALA A 172 23.60 -10.00 22.44
C ALA A 172 23.06 -11.45 22.42
N ALA A 173 22.48 -11.92 23.52
CA ALA A 173 21.86 -13.24 23.60
C ALA A 173 20.64 -13.37 22.68
N ASP A 174 19.80 -12.36 22.59
CA ASP A 174 18.60 -12.35 21.74
C ASP A 174 18.98 -12.31 20.25
N ILE A 175 19.99 -11.51 19.88
CA ILE A 175 20.56 -11.48 18.53
C ILE A 175 21.15 -12.86 18.20
N THR A 176 21.96 -13.43 19.09
CA THR A 176 22.59 -14.74 18.88
C THR A 176 21.55 -15.88 18.83
N LYS A 177 20.50 -15.83 19.65
CA LYS A 177 19.37 -16.77 19.59
C LYS A 177 18.63 -16.70 18.26
N SER A 178 18.41 -15.48 17.73
CA SER A 178 17.74 -15.25 16.45
C SER A 178 18.53 -15.79 15.25
N LEU A 179 19.83 -16.06 15.42
CA LEU A 179 20.75 -16.55 14.38
C LEU A 179 21.14 -18.02 14.51
N LYS A 180 20.48 -18.80 15.42
CA LYS A 180 20.79 -20.21 15.62
C LYS A 180 20.43 -21.11 14.42
N PRO A 181 21.21 -22.20 14.15
CA PRO A 181 20.99 -23.12 13.04
C PRO A 181 19.62 -23.83 13.04
N ALA A 182 18.96 -23.97 14.19
CA ALA A 182 17.60 -24.53 14.27
C ALA A 182 16.57 -23.66 13.54
N GLN A 183 16.86 -22.39 13.35
CA GLN A 183 16.05 -21.48 12.53
C GLN A 183 16.44 -21.51 11.04
N ALA A 184 17.56 -22.16 10.67
CA ALA A 184 18.00 -22.29 9.29
C ALA A 184 16.97 -23.04 8.42
N LEU A 185 16.26 -24.03 8.98
CA LEU A 185 15.16 -24.71 8.27
C LEU A 185 13.95 -23.80 8.07
N SER A 186 13.59 -22.98 9.07
CA SER A 186 12.51 -21.99 8.94
C SER A 186 12.91 -20.84 8.03
N VAL A 187 14.18 -20.42 8.05
CA VAL A 187 14.76 -19.45 7.11
C VAL A 187 14.80 -20.03 5.70
N GLY A 188 15.15 -21.31 5.52
CA GLY A 188 15.09 -22.00 4.23
C GLY A 188 13.66 -22.05 3.67
N ALA A 189 12.68 -22.43 4.46
CA ALA A 189 11.28 -22.44 4.06
C ALA A 189 10.75 -21.01 3.74
N ALA A 190 11.15 -20.03 4.56
CA ALA A 190 10.85 -18.63 4.30
C ALA A 190 11.54 -18.12 3.02
N ALA A 191 12.77 -18.51 2.76
CA ALA A 191 13.48 -18.18 1.52
C ALA A 191 12.77 -18.77 0.29
N VAL A 192 12.40 -20.05 0.33
CA VAL A 192 11.63 -20.69 -0.76
C VAL A 192 10.30 -19.98 -0.98
N SER A 193 9.54 -19.70 0.07
CA SER A 193 8.26 -19.00 -0.04
C SER A 193 8.43 -17.58 -0.61
N THR A 194 9.51 -16.91 -0.27
CA THR A 194 9.90 -15.59 -0.79
C THR A 194 10.23 -15.66 -2.29
N VAL A 195 11.05 -16.64 -2.70
CA VAL A 195 11.39 -16.85 -4.13
C VAL A 195 10.14 -17.14 -4.93
N VAL A 196 9.25 -18.01 -4.44
CA VAL A 196 7.95 -18.30 -5.11
C VAL A 196 7.11 -17.04 -5.23
N ALA A 197 6.99 -16.24 -4.16
CA ALA A 197 6.22 -15.00 -4.17
C ALA A 197 6.81 -13.97 -5.17
N LEU A 198 8.12 -13.76 -5.14
CA LEU A 198 8.82 -12.86 -6.05
C LEU A 198 8.68 -13.32 -7.51
N THR A 199 8.83 -14.62 -7.78
CA THR A 199 8.63 -15.19 -9.12
C THR A 199 7.19 -14.99 -9.59
N THR A 200 6.21 -15.24 -8.73
CA THR A 200 4.79 -15.03 -9.04
C THR A 200 4.51 -13.56 -9.36
N ILE A 201 5.00 -12.64 -8.54
CA ILE A 201 4.86 -11.19 -8.76
C ILE A 201 5.56 -10.79 -10.07
N ALA A 202 6.76 -11.30 -10.33
CA ALA A 202 7.53 -11.01 -11.53
C ALA A 202 6.77 -11.47 -12.80
N VAL A 203 6.32 -12.72 -12.83
CA VAL A 203 5.54 -13.28 -13.94
C VAL A 203 4.25 -12.49 -14.15
N LEU A 204 3.52 -12.22 -13.08
CA LEU A 204 2.27 -11.46 -13.15
C LEU A 204 2.50 -10.01 -13.62
N SER A 205 3.60 -9.37 -13.16
CA SER A 205 4.01 -8.03 -13.61
C SER A 205 4.33 -8.00 -15.08
N PHE A 206 5.07 -9.01 -15.56
CA PHE A 206 5.42 -9.14 -16.97
C PHE A 206 4.17 -9.25 -17.86
N PHE A 207 3.26 -10.17 -17.52
CA PHE A 207 2.01 -10.32 -18.29
C PHE A 207 1.14 -9.06 -18.19
N THR A 208 1.04 -8.45 -16.99
CA THR A 208 0.30 -7.20 -16.84
C THR A 208 0.88 -6.10 -17.71
N LEU A 209 2.21 -5.95 -17.76
CA LEU A 209 2.89 -4.95 -18.58
C LEU A 209 2.64 -5.19 -20.08
N LEU A 210 2.69 -6.45 -20.50
CA LEU A 210 2.49 -6.85 -21.90
C LEU A 210 1.04 -6.65 -22.36
N GLU A 211 0.07 -7.07 -21.51
CA GLU A 211 -1.34 -7.09 -21.86
C GLU A 211 -2.13 -5.85 -21.44
N ALA A 212 -1.52 -4.95 -20.65
CA ALA A 212 -2.18 -3.73 -20.17
C ALA A 212 -2.95 -2.95 -21.26
N PRO A 213 -2.47 -2.78 -22.52
CA PRO A 213 -3.24 -2.08 -23.55
C PRO A 213 -4.43 -2.87 -24.08
N ARG A 214 -4.34 -4.22 -24.11
CA ARG A 214 -5.47 -5.07 -24.51
C ARG A 214 -6.56 -5.05 -23.47
N LEU A 215 -6.17 -5.22 -22.20
CA LEU A 215 -7.08 -5.17 -21.04
C LEU A 215 -7.75 -3.81 -20.92
N SER A 216 -6.99 -2.71 -21.05
CA SER A 216 -7.55 -1.37 -20.96
C SER A 216 -8.53 -1.08 -22.10
N ARG A 217 -8.23 -1.48 -23.35
CA ARG A 217 -9.14 -1.33 -24.49
C ARG A 217 -10.41 -2.18 -24.31
N GLY A 218 -10.28 -3.42 -23.85
CA GLY A 218 -11.42 -4.30 -23.59
C GLY A 218 -12.35 -3.72 -22.53
N LEU A 219 -11.79 -3.29 -21.37
CA LEU A 219 -12.57 -2.69 -20.29
C LEU A 219 -13.24 -1.36 -20.68
N LEU A 220 -12.51 -0.49 -21.38
CA LEU A 220 -13.05 0.80 -21.83
C LEU A 220 -14.11 0.59 -22.92
N GLY A 221 -14.00 -0.44 -23.75
CA GLY A 221 -14.99 -0.79 -24.77
C GLY A 221 -16.36 -1.24 -24.22
N LEU A 222 -16.40 -1.70 -22.97
CA LEU A 222 -17.65 -2.04 -22.26
C LEU A 222 -18.38 -0.81 -21.68
N MET A 223 -17.75 0.37 -21.74
CA MET A 223 -18.27 1.58 -21.11
C MET A 223 -18.82 2.55 -22.18
N GLN A 224 -19.77 3.40 -21.77
CA GLN A 224 -20.20 4.53 -22.61
C GLN A 224 -19.00 5.45 -22.93
N PRO A 225 -18.91 6.05 -24.13
CA PRO A 225 -17.75 6.83 -24.59
C PRO A 225 -17.31 7.91 -23.61
N ALA A 226 -18.24 8.66 -23.03
CA ALA A 226 -17.95 9.71 -22.03
C ALA A 226 -17.34 9.16 -20.74
N ARG A 227 -17.84 8.01 -20.26
CA ARG A 227 -17.29 7.33 -19.08
C ARG A 227 -15.92 6.73 -19.38
N ALA A 228 -15.75 6.11 -20.56
CA ALA A 228 -14.48 5.54 -21.02
C ALA A 228 -13.38 6.62 -21.08
N ALA A 229 -13.69 7.80 -21.64
CA ALA A 229 -12.78 8.95 -21.69
C ALA A 229 -12.37 9.40 -20.29
N ARG A 230 -13.31 9.51 -19.36
CA ARG A 230 -13.07 9.89 -17.96
C ARG A 230 -12.18 8.86 -17.24
N VAL A 231 -12.53 7.57 -17.31
CA VAL A 231 -11.75 6.48 -16.70
C VAL A 231 -10.33 6.45 -17.26
N SER A 232 -10.16 6.62 -18.59
CA SER A 232 -8.83 6.63 -19.20
C SER A 232 -7.97 7.83 -18.76
N ARG A 233 -8.59 9.00 -18.51
CA ARG A 233 -7.92 10.20 -17.98
C ARG A 233 -7.42 9.93 -16.57
N VAL A 234 -8.30 9.43 -15.69
CA VAL A 234 -7.96 9.07 -14.31
C VAL A 234 -6.85 8.01 -14.28
N ALA A 235 -6.96 6.96 -15.07
CA ALA A 235 -5.95 5.90 -15.12
C ALA A 235 -4.58 6.42 -15.56
N ARG A 236 -4.52 7.35 -16.52
CA ARG A 236 -3.26 8.01 -16.93
C ARG A 236 -2.68 8.89 -15.83
N GLU A 237 -3.53 9.65 -15.12
CA GLU A 237 -3.10 10.50 -14.00
C GLU A 237 -2.56 9.65 -12.85
N VAL A 238 -3.26 8.59 -12.46
CA VAL A 238 -2.81 7.61 -11.46
C VAL A 238 -1.48 6.98 -11.88
N SER A 239 -1.39 6.46 -13.11
CA SER A 239 -0.15 5.85 -13.61
C SER A 239 1.03 6.82 -13.57
N ARG A 240 0.83 8.08 -13.97
CA ARG A 240 1.89 9.11 -13.92
C ARG A 240 2.30 9.44 -12.49
N SER A 241 1.34 9.60 -11.59
CA SER A 241 1.59 9.85 -10.16
C SER A 241 2.39 8.70 -9.52
N VAL A 242 1.92 7.47 -9.71
CA VAL A 242 2.55 6.27 -9.16
C VAL A 242 3.98 6.11 -9.68
N SER A 243 4.17 6.15 -11.02
CA SER A 243 5.49 6.00 -11.63
C SER A 243 6.44 7.12 -11.20
N GLY A 244 5.97 8.36 -11.17
CA GLY A 244 6.79 9.51 -10.77
C GLY A 244 7.25 9.41 -9.31
N TYR A 245 6.32 9.06 -8.43
CA TYR A 245 6.65 8.84 -7.01
C TYR A 245 7.65 7.69 -6.82
N MET A 246 7.37 6.51 -7.39
CA MET A 246 8.23 5.33 -7.23
C MET A 246 9.63 5.56 -7.80
N PHE A 247 9.73 6.15 -9.00
CA PHE A 247 11.01 6.48 -9.59
C PHE A 247 11.78 7.50 -8.75
N GLY A 248 11.09 8.55 -8.30
CA GLY A 248 11.67 9.56 -7.42
C GLY A 248 12.22 8.96 -6.13
N ASN A 249 11.43 8.14 -5.46
CA ASN A 249 11.82 7.49 -4.21
C ASN A 249 13.02 6.54 -4.39
N ILE A 250 13.06 5.76 -5.46
CA ILE A 250 14.22 4.90 -5.78
C ILE A 250 15.47 5.76 -6.02
N CYS A 251 15.35 6.86 -6.75
CA CYS A 251 16.49 7.75 -7.01
C CYS A 251 17.03 8.39 -5.73
N THR A 252 16.14 8.94 -4.87
CA THR A 252 16.57 9.56 -3.60
C THR A 252 17.21 8.55 -2.67
N SER A 253 16.61 7.38 -2.48
CA SER A 253 17.17 6.32 -1.63
C SER A 253 18.52 5.77 -2.15
N LEU A 254 18.69 5.69 -3.47
CA LEU A 254 20.00 5.30 -4.04
C LEU A 254 21.05 6.38 -3.76
N VAL A 255 20.70 7.65 -3.90
CA VAL A 255 21.61 8.77 -3.57
C VAL A 255 21.95 8.73 -2.07
N ALA A 256 20.98 8.50 -1.19
CA ALA A 256 21.21 8.31 0.25
C ALA A 256 22.25 7.23 0.54
N GLY A 257 22.05 6.06 -0.06
CA GLY A 257 22.99 4.94 0.09
C GLY A 257 24.39 5.25 -0.39
N VAL A 258 24.54 5.93 -1.54
CA VAL A 258 25.84 6.34 -2.09
C VAL A 258 26.52 7.38 -1.20
N VAL A 259 25.81 8.40 -0.74
CA VAL A 259 26.35 9.45 0.15
C VAL A 259 26.89 8.82 1.44
N VAL A 260 26.10 7.94 2.05
CA VAL A 260 26.50 7.25 3.29
C VAL A 260 27.67 6.30 3.01
N LEU A 261 27.64 5.53 1.91
CA LEU A 261 28.76 4.68 1.50
C LEU A 261 30.07 5.46 1.41
N VAL A 262 30.06 6.58 0.70
CA VAL A 262 31.25 7.44 0.52
C VAL A 262 31.76 7.95 1.86
N ALA A 263 30.85 8.43 2.72
CA ALA A 263 31.21 8.89 4.07
C ALA A 263 31.86 7.78 4.90
N LEU A 264 31.29 6.57 4.91
CA LEU A 264 31.82 5.43 5.66
C LEU A 264 33.16 4.93 5.14
N VAL A 265 33.36 4.94 3.82
CA VAL A 265 34.66 4.61 3.20
C VAL A 265 35.71 5.63 3.62
N ALA A 266 35.39 6.92 3.55
CA ALA A 266 36.32 7.99 3.93
C ALA A 266 36.71 7.95 5.41
N LEU A 267 35.79 7.47 6.28
CA LEU A 267 36.02 7.33 7.72
C LEU A 267 36.62 5.99 8.13
N GLY A 268 36.87 5.07 7.19
CA GLY A 268 37.41 3.74 7.45
C GLY A 268 36.47 2.82 8.26
N VAL A 269 35.17 3.12 8.29
CA VAL A 269 34.18 2.33 9.03
C VAL A 269 34.03 0.95 8.38
N PRO A 270 33.97 -0.15 9.17
CA PRO A 270 33.84 -1.48 8.61
C PRO A 270 32.49 -1.68 7.89
N PHE A 271 32.51 -2.51 6.84
CA PHE A 271 31.31 -2.85 6.03
C PHE A 271 30.61 -1.68 5.34
N PRO A 272 31.33 -0.71 4.73
CA PRO A 272 30.71 0.49 4.19
C PRO A 272 29.67 0.19 3.08
N LEU A 273 29.97 -0.80 2.21
CA LEU A 273 29.06 -1.22 1.16
C LEU A 273 27.76 -1.83 1.71
N LEU A 274 27.86 -2.65 2.76
CA LEU A 274 26.69 -3.22 3.42
C LEU A 274 25.80 -2.13 4.05
N LEU A 275 26.43 -1.18 4.74
CA LEU A 275 25.72 -0.11 5.43
C LEU A 275 25.11 0.89 4.45
N GLY A 276 25.83 1.24 3.37
CA GLY A 276 25.30 2.08 2.31
C GLY A 276 24.10 1.43 1.60
N ALA A 277 24.18 0.13 1.35
CA ALA A 277 23.07 -0.62 0.80
C ALA A 277 21.89 -0.74 1.75
N TRP A 278 22.14 -0.95 3.03
CA TRP A 278 21.11 -0.90 4.05
C TRP A 278 20.35 0.43 4.00
N VAL A 279 21.09 1.53 3.92
CA VAL A 279 20.47 2.86 3.78
C VAL A 279 19.65 2.95 2.51
N ALA A 280 20.20 2.58 1.36
CA ALA A 280 19.49 2.62 0.08
C ALA A 280 18.20 1.79 0.09
N LEU A 281 18.19 0.65 0.80
CA LEU A 281 17.02 -0.22 0.88
C LEU A 281 15.97 0.31 1.87
N VAL A 282 16.41 0.69 3.08
CA VAL A 282 15.50 1.04 4.17
C VAL A 282 14.92 2.45 3.97
N ASP A 283 15.68 3.35 3.36
CA ASP A 283 15.23 4.70 3.04
C ASP A 283 14.10 4.73 1.99
N LEU A 284 13.89 3.63 1.23
CA LEU A 284 12.70 3.45 0.42
C LEU A 284 11.39 3.54 1.22
N LEU A 285 11.44 3.32 2.54
CA LEU A 285 10.27 3.46 3.43
C LEU A 285 10.06 4.93 3.79
N PRO A 286 9.03 5.58 3.28
CA PRO A 286 8.81 7.00 3.53
C PRO A 286 8.51 7.29 5.01
N LEU A 287 8.91 8.45 5.49
CA LEU A 287 8.78 8.97 6.86
C LEU A 287 9.63 8.25 7.92
N VAL A 288 9.70 6.93 7.89
CA VAL A 288 10.42 6.14 8.90
C VAL A 288 11.75 5.60 8.39
N GLY A 289 11.93 5.59 7.06
CA GLY A 289 13.10 5.01 6.39
C GLY A 289 14.41 5.64 6.86
N GLY A 290 14.47 6.96 6.85
CA GLY A 290 15.65 7.69 7.30
C GLY A 290 16.07 7.35 8.73
N LEU A 291 15.12 7.32 9.67
CA LEU A 291 15.41 6.96 11.07
C LEU A 291 15.88 5.50 11.19
N LEU A 292 15.14 4.56 10.57
CA LEU A 292 15.47 3.13 10.61
C LEU A 292 16.79 2.82 9.89
N ALA A 293 17.10 3.57 8.84
CA ALA A 293 18.35 3.43 8.10
C ALA A 293 19.53 4.02 8.89
N GLY A 294 19.36 5.23 9.42
CA GLY A 294 20.43 6.00 10.04
C GLY A 294 20.87 5.47 11.39
N VAL A 295 19.95 5.06 12.24
CA VAL A 295 20.28 4.61 13.62
C VAL A 295 21.30 3.48 13.63
N PRO A 296 21.13 2.34 12.93
CA PRO A 296 22.14 1.26 12.93
C PRO A 296 23.49 1.71 12.35
N VAL A 297 23.47 2.53 11.31
CA VAL A 297 24.70 2.99 10.63
C VAL A 297 25.51 3.92 11.53
N VAL A 298 24.84 4.89 12.16
CA VAL A 298 25.48 5.81 13.11
C VAL A 298 26.03 5.04 14.32
N LEU A 299 25.27 4.08 14.85
CA LEU A 299 25.75 3.23 15.96
C LEU A 299 27.00 2.43 15.58
N ILE A 300 27.04 1.80 14.40
CA ILE A 300 28.20 1.03 13.94
C ILE A 300 29.40 1.97 13.71
N ALA A 301 29.19 3.16 13.14
CA ALA A 301 30.25 4.15 12.98
C ALA A 301 30.76 4.66 14.34
N LEU A 302 29.88 4.83 15.34
CA LEU A 302 30.20 5.23 16.70
C LEU A 302 31.01 4.16 17.42
N LEU A 303 30.69 2.88 17.21
CA LEU A 303 31.45 1.74 17.74
C LEU A 303 32.85 1.66 17.12
N HIS A 304 33.03 2.10 15.87
CA HIS A 304 34.34 2.20 15.23
C HIS A 304 35.19 3.32 15.85
N SER A 305 34.64 4.54 15.88
CA SER A 305 35.24 5.68 16.61
C SER A 305 34.19 6.74 16.90
N PRO A 306 34.34 7.51 18.02
CA PRO A 306 33.41 8.62 18.33
C PRO A 306 33.34 9.66 17.23
N VAL A 307 34.47 9.97 16.60
CA VAL A 307 34.57 10.93 15.50
C VAL A 307 33.81 10.41 14.28
N ALA A 308 34.02 9.14 13.90
CA ALA A 308 33.31 8.53 12.79
C ALA A 308 31.79 8.52 13.01
N GLY A 309 31.34 8.19 14.25
CA GLY A 309 29.93 8.23 14.59
C GLY A 309 29.33 9.62 14.48
N LEU A 310 30.01 10.63 15.03
CA LEU A 310 29.54 12.03 14.98
C LEU A 310 29.50 12.54 13.53
N VAL A 311 30.56 12.31 12.75
CA VAL A 311 30.61 12.74 11.33
C VAL A 311 29.53 12.04 10.52
N THR A 312 29.35 10.73 10.70
CA THR A 312 28.27 9.97 10.03
C THR A 312 26.89 10.51 10.40
N LEU A 313 26.66 10.83 11.66
CA LEU A 313 25.39 11.45 12.11
C LEU A 313 25.17 12.80 11.43
N VAL A 314 26.18 13.66 11.38
CA VAL A 314 26.08 14.98 10.75
C VAL A 314 25.80 14.82 9.23
N VAL A 315 26.57 13.98 8.55
CA VAL A 315 26.37 13.69 7.12
C VAL A 315 24.94 13.20 6.87
N PHE A 316 24.47 12.28 7.71
CA PHE A 316 23.12 11.73 7.57
C PHE A 316 22.04 12.79 7.80
N LEU A 317 22.15 13.60 8.84
CA LEU A 317 21.20 14.68 9.11
C LEU A 317 21.21 15.75 8.01
N VAL A 318 22.40 16.15 7.52
CA VAL A 318 22.52 17.10 6.40
C VAL A 318 21.88 16.50 5.15
N TYR A 319 22.19 15.23 4.85
CA TYR A 319 21.57 14.57 3.70
C TYR A 319 20.03 14.53 3.81
N GLN A 320 19.47 14.18 4.97
CA GLN A 320 18.02 14.18 5.19
C GLN A 320 17.40 15.58 4.98
N GLN A 321 18.09 16.64 5.35
CA GLN A 321 17.62 18.02 5.06
C GLN A 321 17.66 18.30 3.56
N VAL A 322 18.73 17.93 2.87
CA VAL A 322 18.85 18.09 1.42
C VAL A 322 17.79 17.25 0.70
N GLU A 323 17.58 16.02 1.12
CA GLU A 323 16.56 15.14 0.56
C GLU A 323 15.16 15.74 0.69
N ASN A 324 14.76 16.13 1.91
CA ASN A 324 13.41 16.60 2.18
C ASN A 324 13.11 17.97 1.56
N HIS A 325 14.09 18.88 1.49
CA HIS A 325 13.88 20.25 1.05
C HIS A 325 14.32 20.51 -0.41
N VAL A 326 15.20 19.68 -0.96
CA VAL A 326 15.77 19.89 -2.31
C VAL A 326 15.45 18.74 -3.25
N LEU A 327 15.87 17.50 -2.91
CA LEU A 327 15.73 16.37 -3.82
C LEU A 327 14.27 15.98 -4.03
N ASN A 328 13.49 15.84 -2.95
CA ASN A 328 12.11 15.44 -3.05
C ASN A 328 11.26 16.44 -3.87
N PRO A 329 11.33 17.77 -3.71
CA PRO A 329 10.67 18.74 -4.58
C PRO A 329 11.11 18.67 -6.04
N ILE A 330 12.40 18.46 -6.30
CA ILE A 330 12.96 18.43 -7.67
C ILE A 330 12.58 17.12 -8.37
N ILE A 331 12.79 15.98 -7.71
CA ILE A 331 12.65 14.64 -8.31
C ILE A 331 11.20 14.19 -8.35
N MET A 332 10.46 14.34 -7.24
CA MET A 332 9.06 13.92 -7.15
C MET A 332 8.09 14.96 -7.68
N GLY A 333 8.47 16.24 -7.72
CA GLY A 333 7.66 17.33 -8.21
C GLY A 333 6.31 17.43 -7.48
N ARG A 334 5.23 17.72 -8.25
CA ARG A 334 3.86 17.85 -7.69
C ARG A 334 3.06 16.55 -7.75
N THR A 335 3.71 15.39 -7.71
CA THR A 335 3.13 14.11 -8.13
C THR A 335 2.07 13.57 -7.16
N VAL A 336 2.32 13.67 -5.84
CA VAL A 336 1.38 13.20 -4.80
C VAL A 336 1.30 14.24 -3.68
N ARG A 337 0.12 14.84 -3.50
CA ARG A 337 -0.14 15.81 -2.41
C ARG A 337 -0.96 15.14 -1.30
N LEU A 338 -0.40 14.10 -0.68
CA LEU A 338 -0.99 13.52 0.51
C LEU A 338 -0.55 14.31 1.75
N SER A 339 -1.46 14.52 2.70
CA SER A 339 -1.03 15.03 4.01
C SER A 339 -0.20 13.98 4.75
N PRO A 340 0.72 14.38 5.65
CA PRO A 340 1.56 13.44 6.40
C PRO A 340 0.76 12.34 7.12
N LEU A 341 -0.42 12.67 7.64
CA LEU A 341 -1.31 11.71 8.28
C LEU A 341 -1.79 10.62 7.29
N TRP A 342 -2.20 11.01 6.08
CA TRP A 342 -2.63 10.06 5.05
C TRP A 342 -1.48 9.19 4.56
N VAL A 343 -0.26 9.73 4.48
CA VAL A 343 0.95 8.95 4.19
C VAL A 343 1.17 7.90 5.26
N LEU A 344 1.12 8.29 6.55
CA LEU A 344 1.27 7.36 7.68
C LEU A 344 0.21 6.26 7.65
N VAL A 345 -1.06 6.62 7.46
CA VAL A 345 -2.16 5.65 7.36
C VAL A 345 -1.95 4.70 6.18
N ALA A 346 -1.57 5.22 5.01
CA ALA A 346 -1.32 4.41 3.82
C ALA A 346 -0.17 3.41 4.02
N VAL A 347 0.92 3.83 4.66
CA VAL A 347 2.06 2.98 5.02
C VAL A 347 1.63 1.88 6.01
N LEU A 348 0.92 2.24 7.09
CA LEU A 348 0.47 1.28 8.10
C LEU A 348 -0.52 0.25 7.53
N VAL A 349 -1.49 0.71 6.74
CA VAL A 349 -2.46 -0.18 6.07
C VAL A 349 -1.73 -1.09 5.09
N GLY A 350 -0.84 -0.53 4.25
CA GLY A 350 -0.04 -1.29 3.31
C GLY A 350 0.84 -2.34 4.01
N ALA A 351 1.56 -1.95 5.06
CA ALA A 351 2.40 -2.83 5.88
C ALA A 351 1.58 -3.98 6.50
N THR A 352 0.43 -3.65 7.09
CA THR A 352 -0.45 -4.64 7.74
C THR A 352 -1.01 -5.64 6.74
N LEU A 353 -1.50 -5.17 5.60
CA LEU A 353 -2.03 -6.03 4.54
C LEU A 353 -0.93 -6.90 3.93
N GLY A 354 0.22 -6.31 3.63
CA GLY A 354 1.37 -7.03 3.10
C GLY A 354 1.92 -8.08 4.05
N GLY A 355 2.02 -7.76 5.35
CA GLY A 355 2.51 -8.66 6.38
C GLY A 355 1.64 -9.91 6.58
N ARG A 356 0.32 -9.79 6.40
CA ARG A 356 -0.61 -10.93 6.47
C ARG A 356 -0.42 -11.95 5.34
N VAL A 357 0.24 -11.56 4.27
CA VAL A 357 0.38 -12.36 3.05
C VAL A 357 1.80 -12.87 2.84
N GLY A 358 2.80 -12.03 3.13
CA GLY A 358 4.20 -12.28 2.79
C GLY A 358 5.20 -12.13 3.93
N SER A 359 4.78 -12.21 5.21
CA SER A 359 5.67 -12.00 6.38
C SER A 359 6.43 -10.67 6.33
N GLY A 360 7.71 -10.63 6.74
CA GLY A 360 8.52 -9.40 6.80
C GLY A 360 8.69 -8.70 5.44
N LEU A 361 8.96 -9.45 4.37
CA LEU A 361 9.05 -8.89 3.02
C LEU A 361 7.71 -8.36 2.53
N GLY A 362 6.62 -9.06 2.80
CA GLY A 362 5.28 -8.58 2.48
C GLY A 362 4.95 -7.28 3.21
N THR A 363 5.35 -7.15 4.48
CA THR A 363 5.21 -5.91 5.27
C THR A 363 5.96 -4.76 4.61
N PHE A 364 7.22 -4.99 4.23
CA PHE A 364 8.05 -3.98 3.57
C PHE A 364 7.47 -3.53 2.21
N VAL A 365 7.16 -4.50 1.34
CA VAL A 365 6.57 -4.23 0.01
C VAL A 365 5.20 -3.56 0.15
N GLY A 366 4.38 -4.01 1.09
CA GLY A 366 3.08 -3.41 1.38
C GLY A 366 3.19 -1.97 1.85
N ALA A 367 4.14 -1.66 2.74
CA ALA A 367 4.42 -0.30 3.18
C ALA A 367 4.83 0.60 2.00
N LEU A 368 5.74 0.11 1.15
CA LEU A 368 6.24 0.84 -0.02
C LEU A 368 5.13 1.13 -1.05
N VAL A 369 4.26 0.14 -1.32
CA VAL A 369 3.13 0.27 -2.24
C VAL A 369 1.98 1.10 -1.64
N GLY A 370 1.92 1.20 -0.32
CA GLY A 370 0.84 1.90 0.41
C GLY A 370 0.66 3.35 -0.03
N ILE A 371 1.75 4.11 -0.15
CA ILE A 371 1.69 5.54 -0.53
C ILE A 371 1.18 5.74 -1.95
N PRO A 372 1.75 5.10 -2.99
CA PRO A 372 1.20 5.26 -4.33
C PRO A 372 -0.23 4.73 -4.45
N ALA A 373 -0.61 3.70 -3.68
CA ALA A 373 -2.01 3.24 -3.60
C ALA A 373 -2.92 4.30 -2.98
N GLY A 374 -2.50 4.93 -1.87
CA GLY A 374 -3.21 6.05 -1.25
C GLY A 374 -3.35 7.25 -2.21
N GLY A 375 -2.29 7.58 -2.95
CA GLY A 375 -2.31 8.61 -3.98
C GLY A 375 -3.28 8.29 -5.12
N ALA A 376 -3.30 7.04 -5.58
CA ALA A 376 -4.26 6.56 -6.58
C ALA A 376 -5.71 6.70 -6.10
N ILE A 377 -5.99 6.29 -4.86
CA ILE A 377 -7.31 6.44 -4.23
C ILE A 377 -7.70 7.92 -4.16
N GLN A 378 -6.78 8.80 -3.76
CA GLN A 378 -7.04 10.24 -3.70
C GLN A 378 -7.43 10.82 -5.07
N VAL A 379 -6.73 10.43 -6.13
CA VAL A 379 -7.05 10.85 -7.51
C VAL A 379 -8.46 10.41 -7.89
N VAL A 380 -8.79 9.14 -7.62
CA VAL A 380 -10.13 8.59 -7.91
C VAL A 380 -11.21 9.31 -7.12
N VAL A 381 -11.02 9.50 -5.81
CA VAL A 381 -12.00 10.20 -4.94
C VAL A 381 -12.19 11.64 -5.39
N ARG A 382 -11.11 12.36 -5.75
CA ARG A 382 -11.18 13.73 -6.28
C ARG A 382 -12.01 13.79 -7.55
N GLU A 383 -11.82 12.84 -8.44
CA GLU A 383 -12.55 12.80 -9.71
C GLU A 383 -14.03 12.43 -9.51
N LEU A 384 -14.33 11.54 -8.57
CA LEU A 384 -15.72 11.21 -8.21
C LEU A 384 -16.47 12.43 -7.63
N ARG A 385 -15.77 13.28 -6.86
CA ARG A 385 -16.34 14.51 -6.27
C ARG A 385 -16.55 15.62 -7.28
N ARG A 386 -15.84 15.63 -8.42
CA ARG A 386 -15.98 16.66 -9.46
C ARG A 386 -17.30 16.63 -10.23
N GLY A 387 -18.11 15.57 -10.06
CA GLY A 387 -19.36 15.41 -10.80
C GLY A 387 -19.14 15.10 -12.29
N PRO A 388 -20.20 14.93 -13.08
CA PRO A 388 -20.11 14.85 -14.53
C PRO A 388 -19.65 16.21 -15.08
N ASP A 389 -18.69 16.21 -16.01
CA ASP A 389 -18.35 17.42 -16.75
C ASP A 389 -19.67 17.97 -17.36
N PRO A 390 -19.96 19.29 -17.28
CA PRO A 390 -21.12 19.86 -17.96
C PRO A 390 -21.08 19.39 -19.41
N VAL A 391 -22.14 18.75 -19.87
CA VAL A 391 -22.29 18.42 -21.28
C VAL A 391 -22.41 19.76 -21.98
N GLU A 392 -21.34 20.21 -22.63
CA GLU A 392 -21.36 21.38 -23.46
C GLU A 392 -22.49 21.18 -24.49
N PRO A 393 -23.55 21.98 -24.47
CA PRO A 393 -24.67 21.78 -25.37
C PRO A 393 -24.15 21.81 -26.81
N ALA A 394 -24.56 20.84 -27.61
CA ALA A 394 -24.09 20.69 -29.00
C ALA A 394 -24.25 21.97 -29.84
N GLY A 395 -25.10 22.91 -29.37
CA GLY A 395 -25.26 24.23 -29.93
C GLY A 395 -24.10 25.19 -29.72
N ALA A 396 -23.36 25.09 -28.60
CA ALA A 396 -22.26 26.00 -28.31
C ALA A 396 -21.09 25.87 -29.32
N ARG A 397 -20.86 24.65 -29.81
CA ARG A 397 -19.82 24.38 -30.85
C ARG A 397 -20.23 24.90 -32.22
N LEU A 398 -21.52 24.96 -32.50
CA LEU A 398 -22.02 25.53 -33.77
C LEU A 398 -21.93 27.05 -33.75
N GLU A 399 -22.15 27.68 -32.61
CA GLU A 399 -22.02 29.13 -32.46
C GLU A 399 -20.56 29.61 -32.49
N GLU A 400 -19.61 28.80 -31.95
CA GLU A 400 -18.17 29.11 -31.98
C GLU A 400 -17.60 28.94 -33.41
N GLY A 401 -18.09 27.98 -34.15
CA GLY A 401 -17.75 27.78 -35.58
C GLY A 401 -18.38 28.80 -36.54
N LEU A 402 -19.40 29.50 -36.08
CA LEU A 402 -20.09 30.56 -36.87
C LEU A 402 -19.57 31.96 -36.53
N ARG A 403 -18.73 32.15 -35.53
CA ARG A 403 -18.08 33.43 -35.27
C ARG A 403 -17.08 33.74 -36.38
N PRO A 404 -17.23 34.89 -37.08
CA PRO A 404 -16.22 35.31 -38.04
C PRO A 404 -14.86 35.49 -37.36
N PRO A 405 -13.74 35.24 -38.04
CA PRO A 405 -12.42 35.46 -37.47
C PRO A 405 -12.31 36.93 -37.02
N GLU A 406 -12.01 37.13 -35.73
CA GLU A 406 -11.72 38.46 -35.13
C GLU A 406 -10.41 38.99 -35.75
N GLY A 407 -10.52 39.58 -36.93
CA GLY A 407 -9.32 40.05 -37.64
C GLY A 407 -9.57 41.12 -38.72
N THR A 408 -10.81 41.47 -39.03
CA THR A 408 -11.10 42.54 -40.02
C THR A 408 -11.83 43.73 -39.37
N ARG A 409 -11.20 44.38 -38.41
CA ARG A 409 -11.47 45.79 -38.17
C ARG A 409 -10.56 46.57 -39.10
N GLU A 410 -11.06 46.80 -40.31
CA GLU A 410 -10.53 47.76 -41.25
C GLU A 410 -10.34 49.14 -40.58
N GLY A 411 -9.14 49.68 -40.77
CA GLY A 411 -8.82 51.05 -40.37
C GLY A 411 -9.79 52.05 -40.99
N GLY A 412 -10.55 52.73 -40.13
CA GLY A 412 -11.29 53.89 -40.54
C GLY A 412 -10.38 54.99 -41.05
N PRO A 413 -10.78 55.77 -42.07
CA PRO A 413 -9.94 56.81 -42.69
C PRO A 413 -9.72 57.98 -41.71
N GLN A 414 -8.46 58.29 -41.46
CA GLN A 414 -8.07 59.56 -40.89
C GLN A 414 -8.31 60.59 -41.96
N GLY A 415 -9.35 61.42 -41.81
CA GLY A 415 -9.58 62.60 -42.59
C GLY A 415 -8.85 63.83 -42.03
N PRO A 416 -8.72 64.94 -42.79
CA PRO A 416 -7.58 65.84 -42.82
C PRO A 416 -7.48 66.80 -41.64
#